data_a9ad160fc811819d7cbcd78ee9046636
#
_entry.id   a9ad160fc811819d7cbcd78ee9046636
#
_cell.length_a   1.000
_cell.length_b   1.000
_cell.length_c   1.000
_cell.angle_alpha   90.00
_cell.angle_beta   90.00
_cell.angle_gamma   90.00
#
_symmetry.space_group_name_H-M   'P 1'
#
loop_
_entity.id
_entity.type
_entity.pdbx_description
1 polymer ?
#
loop_
_entity_poly.entity_id
_entity_poly.type
_entity_poly.pdbx_seq_one_letter_code
_entity_poly.pdbx_strand_id
1 'polypeptide(L)'
;MDERDRVKGSYRRVSVVMYVTLVIAAIAVFAAAYVPKQFSLAYTILVLIVFLITAVNDTRLIQRNSQKIVDAVVDPVTELTKVAEEISKGNLDVEVQYSSDDELGKLADSFRVTVTTLNKIIEDLGYILEEFAQGNYAVRSNCKESYVGEFENVMTHLISMVTDVSGTFKQIRESS
;
A
#
# COMPACT_ATOMS: atom_id res chain seq x y z
N MET A 1 2.43 -10.93 18.08
CA MET A 1 2.54 -12.23 17.34
C MET A 1 2.76 -11.84 15.89
N ASP A 2 3.98 -12.07 15.41
CA ASP A 2 4.50 -11.55 14.16
C ASP A 2 3.64 -12.03 12.97
N GLU A 3 3.40 -11.15 12.01
CA GLU A 3 2.59 -11.42 10.81
C GLU A 3 3.19 -12.57 9.98
N ARG A 4 4.52 -12.69 9.96
CA ARG A 4 5.24 -13.84 9.42
C ARG A 4 4.81 -15.16 10.05
N ASP A 5 4.51 -15.17 11.34
CA ASP A 5 4.08 -16.38 12.04
C ASP A 5 2.63 -16.72 11.70
N ARG A 6 1.79 -15.72 11.43
CA ARG A 6 0.41 -15.92 10.96
C ARG A 6 0.36 -16.50 9.54
N VAL A 7 1.18 -15.98 8.64
CA VAL A 7 1.27 -16.48 7.25
C VAL A 7 1.86 -17.90 7.23
N LYS A 8 2.96 -18.17 7.96
CA LYS A 8 3.52 -19.51 8.11
C LYS A 8 2.53 -20.48 8.74
N GLY A 9 1.77 -20.04 9.73
CA GLY A 9 0.73 -20.84 10.38
C GLY A 9 -0.44 -21.18 9.45
N SER A 10 -0.76 -20.31 8.49
CA SER A 10 -1.79 -20.55 7.49
C SER A 10 -1.33 -21.56 6.43
N TYR A 11 -0.12 -21.42 5.89
CA TYR A 11 0.48 -22.38 4.96
C TYR A 11 0.63 -23.77 5.60
N ARG A 12 1.06 -23.82 6.86
CA ARG A 12 1.18 -25.08 7.59
C ARG A 12 -0.16 -25.77 7.78
N ARG A 13 -1.23 -25.02 8.03
CA ARG A 13 -2.59 -25.60 8.15
C ARG A 13 -3.11 -26.14 6.81
N VAL A 14 -2.94 -25.43 5.71
CA VAL A 14 -3.31 -25.89 4.37
C VAL A 14 -2.53 -27.16 3.99
N SER A 15 -1.23 -27.19 4.24
CA SER A 15 -0.37 -28.34 3.98
C SER A 15 -0.77 -29.55 4.82
N VAL A 16 -1.10 -29.36 6.11
CA VAL A 16 -1.55 -30.43 7.00
C VAL A 16 -2.89 -31.00 6.54
N VAL A 17 -3.86 -30.17 6.17
CA VAL A 17 -5.16 -30.61 5.68
C VAL A 17 -4.99 -31.42 4.39
N MET A 18 -4.19 -30.96 3.44
CA MET A 18 -3.92 -31.69 2.20
C MET A 18 -3.22 -33.05 2.45
N TYR A 19 -2.32 -33.11 3.42
CA TYR A 19 -1.68 -34.38 3.82
C TYR A 19 -2.66 -35.35 4.47
N VAL A 20 -3.53 -34.85 5.34
CA VAL A 20 -4.55 -35.65 6.02
C VAL A 20 -5.55 -36.22 5.00
N THR A 21 -5.99 -35.44 4.02
CA THR A 21 -6.88 -35.91 2.95
C THR A 21 -6.25 -36.98 2.08
N LEU A 22 -4.96 -36.85 1.73
CA LEU A 22 -4.20 -37.84 1.02
C LEU A 22 -4.07 -39.16 1.81
N VAL A 23 -3.79 -39.08 3.10
CA VAL A 23 -3.69 -40.28 3.99
C VAL A 23 -5.04 -40.96 4.12
N ILE A 24 -6.12 -40.25 4.29
CA ILE A 24 -7.49 -40.79 4.36
C ILE A 24 -7.84 -41.49 3.05
N ALA A 25 -7.52 -40.90 1.89
CA ALA A 25 -7.75 -41.51 0.58
C ALA A 25 -6.95 -42.79 0.42
N ALA A 26 -5.68 -42.83 0.83
CA ALA A 26 -4.85 -44.05 0.76
C ALA A 26 -5.39 -45.17 1.66
N ILE A 27 -5.82 -44.86 2.88
CA ILE A 27 -6.44 -45.82 3.81
C ILE A 27 -7.75 -46.35 3.21
N ALA A 28 -8.58 -45.51 2.62
CA ALA A 28 -9.82 -45.92 1.98
C ALA A 28 -9.58 -46.86 0.82
N VAL A 29 -8.58 -46.62 -0.06
CA VAL A 29 -8.21 -47.49 -1.14
C VAL A 29 -7.70 -48.86 -0.63
N PHE A 30 -6.87 -48.84 0.42
CA PHE A 30 -6.38 -50.07 1.04
C PHE A 30 -7.50 -50.90 1.68
N ALA A 31 -8.42 -50.26 2.38
CA ALA A 31 -9.57 -50.89 3.01
C ALA A 31 -10.54 -51.53 1.98
N ALA A 32 -10.62 -50.97 0.76
CA ALA A 32 -11.45 -51.51 -0.31
C ALA A 32 -11.12 -52.99 -0.67
N ALA A 33 -9.86 -53.41 -0.48
CA ALA A 33 -9.44 -54.78 -0.73
C ALA A 33 -10.05 -55.82 0.24
N TYR A 34 -10.52 -55.37 1.39
CA TYR A 34 -11.09 -56.22 2.46
C TYR A 34 -12.62 -56.19 2.52
N VAL A 35 -13.29 -55.39 1.66
CA VAL A 35 -14.74 -55.26 1.67
C VAL A 35 -15.36 -56.46 0.92
N PRO A 36 -16.34 -57.17 1.53
CA PRO A 36 -17.06 -58.27 0.83
C PRO A 36 -17.74 -57.74 -0.45
N LYS A 37 -17.74 -58.51 -1.50
CA LYS A 37 -18.26 -58.10 -2.84
C LYS A 37 -19.67 -57.55 -2.81
N GLN A 38 -20.51 -58.05 -1.92
CA GLN A 38 -21.90 -57.61 -1.75
C GLN A 38 -22.03 -56.14 -1.25
N PHE A 39 -21.02 -55.60 -0.58
CA PHE A 39 -21.01 -54.21 -0.06
C PHE A 39 -20.10 -53.29 -0.87
N SER A 40 -19.43 -53.79 -1.89
CA SER A 40 -18.44 -53.04 -2.67
C SER A 40 -19.00 -51.76 -3.28
N LEU A 41 -20.23 -51.80 -3.82
CA LEU A 41 -20.90 -50.61 -4.40
C LEU A 41 -21.23 -49.53 -3.37
N ALA A 42 -21.76 -49.92 -2.23
CA ALA A 42 -22.06 -48.95 -1.12
C ALA A 42 -20.78 -48.30 -0.60
N TYR A 43 -19.71 -49.09 -0.45
CA TYR A 43 -18.42 -48.60 -0.02
C TYR A 43 -17.81 -47.58 -1.00
N THR A 44 -17.84 -47.86 -2.32
CA THR A 44 -17.32 -46.95 -3.34
C THR A 44 -18.10 -45.62 -3.36
N ILE A 45 -19.43 -45.67 -3.21
CA ILE A 45 -20.25 -44.45 -3.13
C ILE A 45 -19.90 -43.64 -1.88
N LEU A 46 -19.72 -44.30 -0.74
CA LEU A 46 -19.34 -43.61 0.53
C LEU A 46 -17.98 -42.92 0.38
N VAL A 47 -16.98 -43.59 -0.20
CA VAL A 47 -15.65 -43.03 -0.43
C VAL A 47 -15.72 -41.81 -1.36
N LEU A 48 -16.53 -41.88 -2.44
CA LEU A 48 -16.73 -40.77 -3.37
C LEU A 48 -17.39 -39.56 -2.69
N ILE A 49 -18.38 -39.80 -1.81
CA ILE A 49 -19.04 -38.71 -1.04
C ILE A 49 -18.03 -38.06 -0.11
N VAL A 50 -17.25 -38.84 0.64
CA VAL A 50 -16.23 -38.30 1.55
C VAL A 50 -15.19 -37.49 0.76
N PHE A 51 -14.72 -38.02 -0.39
CA PHE A 51 -13.78 -37.31 -1.26
C PHE A 51 -14.36 -35.99 -1.79
N LEU A 52 -15.63 -35.98 -2.19
CA LEU A 52 -16.29 -34.76 -2.66
C LEU A 52 -16.41 -33.72 -1.55
N ILE A 53 -16.77 -34.14 -0.34
CA ILE A 53 -16.88 -33.24 0.82
C ILE A 53 -15.51 -32.64 1.16
N THR A 54 -14.45 -33.45 1.17
CA THR A 54 -13.09 -32.95 1.46
C THR A 54 -12.61 -32.00 0.37
N ALA A 55 -12.81 -32.30 -0.91
CA ALA A 55 -12.43 -31.43 -2.02
C ALA A 55 -13.14 -30.07 -1.96
N VAL A 56 -14.42 -30.03 -1.61
CA VAL A 56 -15.17 -28.78 -1.42
C VAL A 56 -14.64 -27.98 -0.23
N ASN A 57 -14.30 -28.65 0.87
CA ASN A 57 -13.73 -27.96 2.04
C ASN A 57 -12.35 -27.38 1.74
N ASP A 58 -11.48 -28.13 1.06
CA ASP A 58 -10.14 -27.68 0.66
C ASP A 58 -10.21 -26.46 -0.27
N THR A 59 -11.10 -26.47 -1.25
CA THR A 59 -11.33 -25.33 -2.16
C THR A 59 -11.77 -24.08 -1.40
N ARG A 60 -12.72 -24.23 -0.45
CA ARG A 60 -13.16 -23.10 0.39
C ARG A 60 -12.05 -22.55 1.29
N LEU A 61 -11.19 -23.41 1.81
CA LEU A 61 -10.07 -23.00 2.64
C LEU A 61 -9.03 -22.21 1.84
N ILE A 62 -8.72 -22.66 0.62
CA ILE A 62 -7.81 -21.98 -0.31
C ILE A 62 -8.36 -20.62 -0.69
N GLN A 63 -9.63 -20.52 -1.08
CA GLN A 63 -10.26 -19.25 -1.45
C GLN A 63 -10.24 -18.23 -0.29
N ARG A 64 -10.58 -18.65 0.94
CA ARG A 64 -10.55 -17.78 2.11
C ARG A 64 -9.14 -17.26 2.44
N ASN A 65 -8.10 -18.05 2.21
CA ASN A 65 -6.73 -17.64 2.46
C ASN A 65 -6.19 -16.71 1.36
N SER A 66 -6.60 -16.93 0.10
CA SER A 66 -6.24 -16.06 -1.02
C SER A 66 -6.86 -14.67 -0.87
N GLN A 67 -8.13 -14.58 -0.48
CA GLN A 67 -8.80 -13.29 -0.23
C GLN A 67 -8.05 -12.48 0.85
N LYS A 68 -7.66 -13.11 1.94
CA LYS A 68 -6.92 -12.41 3.01
C LYS A 68 -5.58 -11.83 2.55
N ILE A 69 -4.91 -12.44 1.60
CA ILE A 69 -3.66 -11.91 1.03
C ILE A 69 -3.97 -10.73 0.11
N VAL A 70 -5.03 -10.82 -0.67
CA VAL A 70 -5.48 -9.72 -1.54
C VAL A 70 -5.81 -8.50 -0.67
N ASP A 71 -6.70 -8.65 0.31
CA ASP A 71 -7.15 -7.56 1.17
C ASP A 71 -5.98 -6.97 2.02
N ALA A 72 -5.04 -7.80 2.45
CA ALA A 72 -3.96 -7.36 3.34
C ALA A 72 -2.74 -6.80 2.61
N VAL A 73 -2.53 -7.13 1.33
CA VAL A 73 -1.30 -6.74 0.62
C VAL A 73 -1.59 -6.14 -0.76
N VAL A 74 -2.41 -6.82 -1.57
CA VAL A 74 -2.61 -6.41 -2.98
C VAL A 74 -3.37 -5.09 -3.06
N ASP A 75 -4.44 -4.94 -2.29
CA ASP A 75 -5.27 -3.74 -2.30
C ASP A 75 -4.51 -2.51 -1.80
N PRO A 76 -3.80 -2.55 -0.64
CA PRO A 76 -2.98 -1.44 -0.18
C PRO A 76 -1.87 -1.06 -1.16
N VAL A 77 -1.15 -2.02 -1.72
CA VAL A 77 -0.09 -1.76 -2.70
C VAL A 77 -0.66 -1.13 -3.97
N THR A 78 -1.84 -1.58 -4.42
CA THR A 78 -2.53 -1.01 -5.58
C THR A 78 -2.96 0.44 -5.31
N GLU A 79 -3.47 0.74 -4.11
CA GLU A 79 -3.82 2.11 -3.70
C GLU A 79 -2.58 3.01 -3.71
N LEU A 80 -1.50 2.60 -3.04
CA LEU A 80 -0.25 3.37 -3.00
C LEU A 80 0.37 3.57 -4.38
N THR A 81 0.24 2.58 -5.28
CA THR A 81 0.67 2.72 -6.67
C THR A 81 -0.12 3.81 -7.39
N LYS A 82 -1.43 3.85 -7.23
CA LYS A 82 -2.27 4.92 -7.82
C LYS A 82 -1.90 6.30 -7.28
N VAL A 83 -1.67 6.41 -5.98
CA VAL A 83 -1.20 7.66 -5.35
C VAL A 83 0.13 8.11 -5.97
N ALA A 84 1.09 7.19 -6.10
CA ALA A 84 2.38 7.48 -6.73
C ALA A 84 2.23 7.92 -8.21
N GLU A 85 1.32 7.30 -8.95
CA GLU A 85 1.00 7.70 -10.34
C GLU A 85 0.41 9.12 -10.41
N GLU A 86 -0.50 9.48 -9.51
CA GLU A 86 -1.07 10.82 -9.47
C GLU A 86 -0.01 11.88 -9.11
N ILE A 87 0.83 11.60 -8.11
CA ILE A 87 1.97 12.46 -7.77
C ILE A 87 2.89 12.66 -8.98
N SER A 88 3.17 11.60 -9.74
CA SER A 88 4.02 11.66 -10.94
C SER A 88 3.44 12.53 -12.06
N LYS A 89 2.13 12.72 -12.10
CA LYS A 89 1.42 13.63 -13.00
C LYS A 89 1.34 15.06 -12.47
N GLY A 90 1.86 15.31 -11.26
CA GLY A 90 1.77 16.60 -10.58
C GLY A 90 0.46 16.83 -9.82
N ASN A 91 -0.39 15.82 -9.72
CA ASN A 91 -1.59 15.89 -8.89
C ASN A 91 -1.22 15.55 -7.45
N LEU A 92 -1.20 16.57 -6.60
CA LEU A 92 -0.91 16.45 -5.16
C LEU A 92 -2.19 16.47 -4.30
N ASP A 93 -3.36 16.65 -4.90
CA ASP A 93 -4.66 16.56 -4.22
C ASP A 93 -5.11 15.09 -4.20
N VAL A 94 -4.35 14.26 -3.50
CA VAL A 94 -4.58 12.83 -3.36
C VAL A 94 -4.60 12.44 -1.90
N GLU A 95 -5.52 11.54 -1.55
CA GLU A 95 -5.66 11.01 -0.19
C GLU A 95 -5.19 9.55 -0.13
N VAL A 96 -4.34 9.25 0.84
CA VAL A 96 -3.94 7.88 1.18
C VAL A 96 -4.88 7.38 2.27
N GLN A 97 -5.80 6.47 1.92
CA GLN A 97 -6.83 5.99 2.85
C GLN A 97 -6.37 4.79 3.69
N TYR A 98 -5.47 3.97 3.14
CA TYR A 98 -4.97 2.79 3.84
C TYR A 98 -4.27 3.17 5.15
N SER A 99 -4.65 2.51 6.24
CA SER A 99 -4.06 2.66 7.57
C SER A 99 -3.95 1.30 8.25
N SER A 100 -2.78 0.98 8.79
CA SER A 100 -2.49 -0.25 9.52
C SER A 100 -1.29 -0.02 10.44
N ASP A 101 -1.13 -0.87 11.46
CA ASP A 101 0.05 -0.84 12.35
C ASP A 101 1.23 -1.67 11.81
N ASP A 102 1.13 -2.19 10.60
CA ASP A 102 2.16 -3.00 9.93
C ASP A 102 3.13 -2.16 9.07
N GLU A 103 4.01 -2.83 8.32
CA GLU A 103 4.98 -2.20 7.42
C GLU A 103 4.32 -1.45 6.26
N LEU A 104 3.16 -1.92 5.79
CA LEU A 104 2.39 -1.24 4.74
C LEU A 104 1.71 0.02 5.29
N GLY A 105 1.24 -0.01 6.54
CA GLY A 105 0.72 1.18 7.21
C GLY A 105 1.80 2.25 7.36
N LYS A 106 3.02 1.89 7.76
CA LYS A 106 4.16 2.82 7.82
C LYS A 106 4.52 3.40 6.45
N LEU A 107 4.41 2.58 5.40
CA LEU A 107 4.63 3.04 4.02
C LEU A 107 3.53 4.04 3.61
N ALA A 108 2.27 3.75 3.92
CA ALA A 108 1.15 4.65 3.67
C ALA A 108 1.31 5.99 4.40
N ASP A 109 1.76 5.96 5.67
CA ASP A 109 2.05 7.17 6.44
C ASP A 109 3.18 8.00 5.81
N SER A 110 4.23 7.34 5.31
CA SER A 110 5.33 8.00 4.61
C SER A 110 4.85 8.69 3.32
N PHE A 111 3.96 8.06 2.55
CA PHE A 111 3.31 8.68 1.39
C PHE A 111 2.47 9.88 1.79
N ARG A 112 1.67 9.76 2.85
CA ARG A 112 0.81 10.82 3.37
C ARG A 112 1.61 12.06 3.78
N VAL A 113 2.72 11.84 4.50
CA VAL A 113 3.66 12.91 4.86
C VAL A 113 4.28 13.53 3.61
N THR A 114 4.72 12.73 2.64
CA THR A 114 5.34 13.21 1.40
C THR A 114 4.39 14.09 0.61
N VAL A 115 3.16 13.63 0.36
CA VAL A 115 2.13 14.40 -0.37
C VAL A 115 1.83 15.71 0.34
N THR A 116 1.57 15.65 1.65
CA THR A 116 1.27 16.85 2.44
C THR A 116 2.42 17.87 2.41
N THR A 117 3.66 17.40 2.49
CA THR A 117 4.84 18.28 2.47
C THR A 117 5.03 18.92 1.09
N LEU A 118 4.91 18.12 0.01
CA LEU A 118 5.00 18.65 -1.37
C LEU A 118 3.90 19.67 -1.65
N ASN A 119 2.67 19.38 -1.22
CA ASN A 119 1.55 20.31 -1.42
C ASN A 119 1.81 21.65 -0.73
N LYS A 120 2.23 21.63 0.53
CA LYS A 120 2.60 22.85 1.26
C LYS A 120 3.70 23.65 0.57
N ILE A 121 4.74 22.97 0.05
CA ILE A 121 5.83 23.63 -0.65
C ILE A 121 5.35 24.28 -1.94
N ILE A 122 4.53 23.57 -2.74
CA ILE A 122 4.03 24.09 -4.03
C ILE A 122 3.06 25.27 -3.80
N GLU A 123 2.17 25.16 -2.83
CA GLU A 123 1.26 26.25 -2.46
C GLU A 123 2.03 27.50 -1.98
N ASP A 124 3.04 27.32 -1.13
CA ASP A 124 3.86 28.41 -0.62
C ASP A 124 4.71 29.07 -1.70
N LEU A 125 5.30 28.27 -2.60
CA LEU A 125 6.00 28.80 -3.77
C LEU A 125 5.06 29.63 -4.67
N GLY A 126 3.85 29.13 -4.92
CA GLY A 126 2.82 29.86 -5.66
C GLY A 126 2.48 31.18 -4.99
N TYR A 127 2.24 31.16 -3.69
CA TYR A 127 1.97 32.37 -2.90
C TYR A 127 3.11 33.40 -2.98
N ILE A 128 4.37 32.98 -2.78
CA ILE A 128 5.53 33.87 -2.83
C ILE A 128 5.68 34.50 -4.23
N LEU A 129 5.52 33.72 -5.30
CA LEU A 129 5.62 34.19 -6.67
C LEU A 129 4.48 35.14 -7.03
N GLU A 130 3.27 34.90 -6.57
CA GLU A 130 2.12 35.78 -6.78
C GLU A 130 2.31 37.13 -6.08
N GLU A 131 2.68 37.16 -4.81
CA GLU A 131 2.95 38.35 -4.04
C GLU A 131 4.12 39.17 -4.67
N PHE A 132 5.17 38.46 -5.10
CA PHE A 132 6.30 39.09 -5.79
C PHE A 132 5.84 39.75 -7.09
N ALA A 133 5.00 39.08 -7.90
CA ALA A 133 4.46 39.64 -9.15
C ALA A 133 3.58 40.89 -8.90
N GLN A 134 2.93 40.99 -7.75
CA GLN A 134 2.15 42.14 -7.33
C GLN A 134 3.02 43.29 -6.74
N GLY A 135 4.35 43.08 -6.69
CA GLY A 135 5.29 44.10 -6.17
C GLY A 135 5.54 44.03 -4.67
N ASN A 136 5.03 42.99 -4.00
CA ASN A 136 5.34 42.76 -2.59
C ASN A 136 6.70 42.04 -2.44
N TYR A 137 7.77 42.80 -2.44
CA TYR A 137 9.14 42.30 -2.29
C TYR A 137 9.52 41.93 -0.84
N ALA A 138 8.62 42.13 0.13
CA ALA A 138 8.84 41.77 1.51
C ALA A 138 8.20 40.44 1.90
N VAL A 139 7.66 39.70 0.90
CA VAL A 139 7.00 38.40 1.10
C VAL A 139 7.92 37.40 1.79
N ARG A 140 7.36 36.57 2.63
CA ARG A 140 8.06 35.49 3.34
C ARG A 140 7.28 34.19 3.18
N SER A 141 7.99 33.08 3.29
CA SER A 141 7.40 31.74 3.33
C SER A 141 6.48 31.58 4.54
N ASN A 142 5.33 30.94 4.32
CA ASN A 142 4.37 30.56 5.36
C ASN A 142 4.65 29.18 5.95
N CYS A 143 5.54 28.38 5.34
CA CYS A 143 5.86 27.01 5.75
C CYS A 143 7.36 26.69 5.65
N LYS A 144 8.21 27.61 6.12
CA LYS A 144 9.67 27.50 6.04
C LYS A 144 10.19 26.16 6.58
N GLU A 145 9.55 25.59 7.59
CA GLU A 145 9.90 24.30 8.20
C GLU A 145 9.67 23.10 7.28
N SER A 146 8.88 23.27 6.23
CA SER A 146 8.63 22.21 5.23
C SER A 146 9.76 22.09 4.20
N TYR A 147 10.60 23.12 4.07
CA TYR A 147 11.72 23.15 3.15
C TYR A 147 12.94 22.47 3.78
N VAL A 148 13.02 21.15 3.63
CA VAL A 148 14.11 20.32 4.17
C VAL A 148 14.93 19.71 3.05
N GLY A 149 16.21 19.42 3.30
CA GLY A 149 17.10 18.82 2.30
C GLY A 149 17.27 19.70 1.06
N GLU A 150 17.07 19.13 -0.12
CA GLU A 150 17.23 19.88 -1.39
C GLU A 150 16.19 21.00 -1.58
N PHE A 151 15.04 20.92 -0.92
CA PHE A 151 14.05 22.01 -0.96
C PHE A 151 14.53 23.28 -0.28
N GLU A 152 15.42 23.19 0.72
CA GLU A 152 16.03 24.35 1.36
C GLU A 152 16.84 25.19 0.35
N ASN A 153 17.50 24.55 -0.59
CA ASN A 153 18.22 25.24 -1.66
C ASN A 153 17.26 26.02 -2.57
N VAL A 154 16.11 25.43 -2.92
CA VAL A 154 15.09 26.11 -3.73
C VAL A 154 14.60 27.36 -3.02
N MET A 155 14.28 27.30 -1.74
CA MET A 155 13.85 28.44 -0.94
C MET A 155 14.94 29.50 -0.85
N THR A 156 16.20 29.11 -0.62
CA THR A 156 17.34 30.03 -0.53
C THR A 156 17.52 30.80 -1.83
N HIS A 157 17.48 30.15 -2.98
CA HIS A 157 17.60 30.80 -4.28
C HIS A 157 16.41 31.72 -4.58
N LEU A 158 15.19 31.32 -4.20
CA LEU A 158 14.02 32.15 -4.37
C LEU A 158 14.11 33.44 -3.54
N ILE A 159 14.51 33.35 -2.28
CA ILE A 159 14.69 34.53 -1.39
C ILE A 159 15.80 35.43 -1.93
N SER A 160 16.90 34.86 -2.41
CA SER A 160 17.98 35.67 -3.04
C SER A 160 17.45 36.43 -4.24
N MET A 161 16.74 35.78 -5.16
CA MET A 161 16.15 36.41 -6.34
C MET A 161 15.19 37.57 -5.93
N VAL A 162 14.30 37.35 -5.00
CA VAL A 162 13.35 38.37 -4.49
C VAL A 162 14.11 39.56 -3.90
N THR A 163 15.18 39.29 -3.16
CA THR A 163 16.00 40.35 -2.49
C THR A 163 16.78 41.16 -3.52
N ASP A 164 17.40 40.55 -4.51
CA ASP A 164 18.22 41.20 -5.53
C ASP A 164 17.35 42.09 -6.42
N VAL A 165 16.18 41.63 -6.83
CA VAL A 165 15.22 42.40 -7.62
C VAL A 165 14.68 43.60 -6.79
N SER A 166 14.35 43.38 -5.53
CA SER A 166 13.93 44.46 -4.61
C SER A 166 15.00 45.54 -4.48
N GLY A 167 16.25 45.13 -4.31
CA GLY A 167 17.39 46.05 -4.23
C GLY A 167 17.55 46.89 -5.50
N THR A 168 17.42 46.27 -6.67
CA THR A 168 17.52 46.94 -7.97
C THR A 168 16.41 48.00 -8.14
N PHE A 169 15.18 47.63 -7.82
CA PHE A 169 14.05 48.58 -7.89
C PHE A 169 14.21 49.79 -6.91
N LYS A 170 14.75 49.54 -5.73
CA LYS A 170 15.05 50.60 -4.77
C LYS A 170 16.11 51.57 -5.33
N GLN A 171 17.18 51.05 -5.93
CA GLN A 171 18.22 51.88 -6.54
C GLN A 171 17.68 52.74 -7.70
N ILE A 172 16.85 52.18 -8.58
CA ILE A 172 16.23 52.90 -9.70
C ILE A 172 15.37 54.05 -9.15
N ARG A 173 14.59 53.81 -8.11
CA ARG A 173 13.71 54.82 -7.49
C ARG A 173 14.49 55.92 -6.81
N GLU A 174 15.67 55.65 -6.22
CA GLU A 174 16.52 56.63 -5.57
C GLU A 174 17.37 57.44 -6.57
N SER A 175 17.51 56.94 -7.82
CA SER A 175 18.26 57.60 -8.88
C SER A 175 17.38 58.46 -9.83
N SER A 176 16.07 58.38 -9.70
CA SER A 176 15.10 59.14 -10.53
C SER A 176 14.52 60.30 -9.75
#